data_053cf314e9cca9474b4ba79d328e49d0
#
_entry.id   053cf314e9cca9474b4ba79d328e49d0
#
_cell.length_a   1.000
_cell.length_b   1.000
_cell.length_c   1.000
_cell.angle_alpha   90.00
_cell.angle_beta   90.00
_cell.angle_gamma   90.00
#
_symmetry.space_group_name_H-M   'P 1'
#
loop_
_entity.id
_entity.type
_entity.pdbx_description
1 polymer ?
#
loop_
_entity_poly.entity_id
_entity_poly.type
_entity_poly.pdbx_seq_one_letter_code
_entity_poly.pdbx_strand_id
1 'polypeptide(L)'
;YSPGQISNYPAETPSMRLMGRFDWNINENHKLNLRLSHTASKYASSPSNSVSPLTANTIYPGNSALSISRGNGRTSSYAMYFESSRYFQEQNFSSVATELNSRLFDKKVSNTLRFTYSHQDEPRSYAGGAFPTVDILRDGANYMSFGPDPFTAGNTRVVDTYVVTDEATWSWDINNFTLGIQYEYQNAINGFMQGGNGYYVFASMADFMNGAKPSAFGITHSNSADLSQFKSELAFQQFSLYWQDQINISDNFRLTAGLRFELPKYPSIEETNYNEAFAKLNFGGTSYS
;
A
#
# COMPACT_ATOMS: atom_id res chain seq x y z
N TYR A 1 -21.31 12.23 20.25
CA TYR A 1 -20.08 11.51 19.97
C TYR A 1 -19.40 11.06 21.25
N SER A 2 -18.99 9.81 21.31
CA SER A 2 -18.23 9.24 22.44
C SER A 2 -16.80 8.98 21.96
N PRO A 3 -15.78 9.61 22.54
CA PRO A 3 -14.41 9.43 22.12
C PRO A 3 -13.78 8.11 22.63
N GLY A 4 -14.49 7.32 23.43
CA GLY A 4 -13.95 6.12 24.07
C GLY A 4 -13.11 6.41 25.31
N GLN A 5 -12.24 5.49 25.68
CA GLN A 5 -11.40 5.57 26.88
C GLN A 5 -10.08 6.30 26.60
N ILE A 6 -9.46 6.85 27.65
CA ILE A 6 -8.10 7.43 27.57
C ILE A 6 -7.03 6.35 27.78
N SER A 7 -7.36 5.29 28.51
CA SER A 7 -6.44 4.20 28.86
C SER A 7 -7.17 2.86 28.90
N ASN A 8 -6.43 1.77 29.00
CA ASN A 8 -6.97 0.41 29.11
C ASN A 8 -7.81 -0.06 27.90
N TYR A 9 -7.61 0.55 26.73
CA TYR A 9 -8.21 0.03 25.51
C TYR A 9 -7.41 -1.17 24.97
N PRO A 10 -8.10 -2.16 24.37
CA PRO A 10 -7.43 -3.36 23.88
C PRO A 10 -6.44 -3.03 22.75
N ALA A 11 -5.27 -3.67 22.81
CA ALA A 11 -4.25 -3.63 21.77
C ALA A 11 -4.20 -4.97 21.00
N GLU A 12 -5.36 -5.52 20.70
CA GLU A 12 -5.48 -6.81 20.03
C GLU A 12 -5.12 -6.71 18.55
N THR A 13 -4.48 -7.77 18.05
CA THR A 13 -4.18 -7.95 16.63
C THR A 13 -4.81 -9.26 16.17
N PRO A 14 -6.13 -9.29 15.95
CA PRO A 14 -6.79 -10.49 15.45
C PRO A 14 -6.26 -10.84 14.06
N SER A 15 -6.01 -12.12 13.84
CA SER A 15 -5.55 -12.64 12.55
C SER A 15 -6.19 -13.99 12.26
N MET A 16 -6.68 -14.15 11.04
CA MET A 16 -7.18 -15.40 10.50
C MET A 16 -6.38 -15.77 9.26
N ARG A 17 -5.97 -17.02 9.16
CA ARG A 17 -5.29 -17.56 7.98
C ARG A 17 -5.94 -18.88 7.58
N LEU A 18 -6.31 -18.96 6.31
CA LEU A 18 -6.89 -20.15 5.70
C LEU A 18 -6.03 -20.53 4.51
N MET A 19 -5.77 -21.82 4.36
CA MET A 19 -5.06 -22.35 3.21
C MET A 19 -5.68 -23.69 2.80
N GLY A 20 -5.90 -23.87 1.51
CA GLY A 20 -6.33 -25.12 0.88
C GLY A 20 -5.39 -25.50 -0.25
N ARG A 21 -5.12 -26.79 -0.39
CA ARG A 21 -4.39 -27.35 -1.53
C ARG A 21 -5.12 -28.55 -2.08
N PHE A 22 -5.17 -28.64 -3.39
CA PHE A 22 -5.73 -29.73 -4.14
C PHE A 22 -4.72 -30.17 -5.19
N ASP A 23 -4.39 -31.48 -5.22
CA ASP A 23 -3.48 -32.08 -6.17
C ASP A 23 -4.23 -33.14 -6.97
N TRP A 24 -4.15 -33.05 -8.30
CA TRP A 24 -4.79 -33.96 -9.23
C TRP A 24 -3.79 -34.55 -10.21
N ASN A 25 -3.63 -35.87 -10.16
CA ASN A 25 -2.91 -36.62 -11.16
C ASN A 25 -3.86 -36.91 -12.34
N ILE A 26 -3.83 -36.04 -13.36
CA ILE A 26 -4.70 -36.18 -14.53
C ILE A 26 -4.40 -37.46 -15.28
N ASN A 27 -3.10 -37.75 -15.49
CA ASN A 27 -2.57 -38.99 -16.04
C ASN A 27 -1.08 -39.11 -15.67
N GLU A 28 -0.38 -40.10 -16.27
CA GLU A 28 1.06 -40.34 -15.99
C GLU A 28 1.96 -39.14 -16.33
N ASN A 29 1.55 -38.32 -17.28
CA ASN A 29 2.36 -37.21 -17.79
C ASN A 29 1.91 -35.82 -17.28
N HIS A 30 0.73 -35.71 -16.71
CA HIS A 30 0.17 -34.43 -16.31
C HIS A 30 -0.33 -34.44 -14.87
N LYS A 31 0.16 -33.49 -14.08
CA LYS A 31 -0.25 -33.26 -12.70
C LYS A 31 -0.64 -31.80 -12.54
N LEU A 32 -1.81 -31.55 -11.99
CA LEU A 32 -2.31 -30.23 -11.67
C LEU A 32 -2.34 -30.05 -10.15
N ASN A 33 -1.88 -28.91 -9.68
CA ASN A 33 -2.16 -28.47 -8.32
C ASN A 33 -2.89 -27.13 -8.30
N LEU A 34 -3.73 -26.94 -7.32
CA LEU A 34 -4.43 -25.71 -7.01
C LEU A 34 -4.15 -25.37 -5.54
N ARG A 35 -3.74 -24.14 -5.28
CA ARG A 35 -3.59 -23.59 -3.93
C ARG A 35 -4.48 -22.34 -3.77
N LEU A 36 -5.16 -22.30 -2.66
CA LEU A 36 -5.98 -21.17 -2.24
C LEU A 36 -5.44 -20.71 -0.91
N SER A 37 -5.27 -19.41 -0.73
CA SER A 37 -4.93 -18.84 0.56
C SER A 37 -5.70 -17.55 0.83
N HIS A 38 -6.06 -17.36 2.09
CA HIS A 38 -6.67 -16.13 2.57
C HIS A 38 -6.09 -15.77 3.93
N THR A 39 -5.70 -14.53 4.08
CA THR A 39 -5.27 -13.95 5.36
C THR A 39 -6.08 -12.68 5.58
N ALA A 40 -6.67 -12.56 6.77
CA ALA A 40 -7.28 -11.32 7.22
C ALA A 40 -6.68 -10.99 8.58
N SER A 41 -6.17 -9.78 8.73
CA SER A 41 -5.66 -9.29 10.01
C SER A 41 -5.96 -7.81 10.19
N LYS A 42 -6.06 -7.42 11.46
CA LYS A 42 -6.32 -6.04 11.85
C LYS A 42 -5.46 -5.71 13.04
N TYR A 43 -4.72 -4.63 12.98
CA TYR A 43 -3.95 -4.16 14.12
C TYR A 43 -4.22 -2.68 14.40
N ALA A 44 -4.13 -2.34 15.68
CA ALA A 44 -4.35 -0.99 16.16
C ALA A 44 -3.03 -0.23 16.23
N SER A 45 -3.04 1.00 15.76
CA SER A 45 -1.92 1.93 15.86
C SER A 45 -2.27 3.13 16.71
N SER A 46 -1.27 3.70 17.37
CA SER A 46 -1.38 5.01 18.00
C SER A 46 -1.66 6.08 16.95
N PRO A 47 -2.27 7.20 17.34
CA PRO A 47 -2.44 8.32 16.43
C PRO A 47 -1.08 8.85 15.93
N SER A 48 -1.09 9.41 14.73
CA SER A 48 0.10 10.06 14.18
C SER A 48 0.59 11.18 15.09
N ASN A 49 1.90 11.26 15.23
CA ASN A 49 2.57 12.36 15.94
C ASN A 49 2.72 13.63 15.10
N SER A 50 2.37 13.57 13.81
CA SER A 50 2.35 14.75 12.96
C SER A 50 1.39 15.79 13.51
N VAL A 51 1.93 16.94 13.80
CA VAL A 51 1.24 18.00 14.56
C VAL A 51 0.19 18.75 13.75
N SER A 52 0.23 18.67 12.44
CA SER A 52 -0.81 19.25 11.57
C SER A 52 -0.92 18.50 10.28
N PRO A 53 -2.13 18.07 9.88
CA PRO A 53 -2.41 17.58 8.54
C PRO A 53 -2.37 18.73 7.51
N LEU A 54 -2.34 19.97 7.96
CA LEU A 54 -2.37 21.20 7.17
C LEU A 54 -1.03 21.90 7.34
N THR A 55 0.01 21.37 6.74
CA THR A 55 1.32 22.02 6.72
C THR A 55 1.30 23.26 5.82
N ALA A 56 2.21 24.19 6.08
CA ALA A 56 2.30 25.50 5.43
C ALA A 56 2.46 25.50 3.89
N ASN A 57 2.56 24.37 3.27
CA ASN A 57 2.51 24.20 1.81
C ASN A 57 1.10 24.29 1.23
N THR A 58 0.13 24.61 2.07
CA THR A 58 -1.22 24.88 1.61
C THR A 58 -1.26 26.16 0.79
N ILE A 59 -1.63 26.01 -0.36
CA ILE A 59 -2.26 26.71 -1.48
C ILE A 59 -2.71 28.19 -1.25
N TYR A 60 -2.61 28.75 -0.06
CA TYR A 60 -2.96 30.15 0.21
C TYR A 60 -1.70 30.97 0.55
N PRO A 61 -1.15 31.70 -0.43
CA PRO A 61 -0.09 32.67 -0.15
C PRO A 61 -0.53 33.65 0.92
N GLY A 62 0.20 33.72 2.02
CA GLY A 62 0.00 34.71 3.06
C GLY A 62 -0.66 34.20 4.35
N ASN A 63 -1.04 32.92 4.47
CA ASN A 63 -1.65 32.40 5.70
C ASN A 63 -0.63 31.56 6.51
N SER A 64 0.33 32.26 7.12
CA SER A 64 1.29 31.68 8.08
C SER A 64 0.64 31.20 9.40
N ALA A 65 -0.66 31.47 9.60
CA ALA A 65 -1.40 31.13 10.81
C ALA A 65 -1.67 29.64 11.03
N LEU A 66 -1.46 28.79 10.03
CA LEU A 66 -1.69 27.35 10.13
C LEU A 66 -0.44 26.55 10.51
N SER A 67 0.71 27.18 10.56
CA SER A 67 1.94 26.56 11.09
C SER A 67 1.92 26.62 12.61
N ILE A 68 1.19 25.71 13.24
CA ILE A 68 1.22 25.57 14.70
C ILE A 68 2.50 24.81 15.05
N SER A 69 3.51 25.54 15.46
CA SER A 69 4.69 24.92 16.10
C SER A 69 4.26 24.36 17.45
N ARG A 70 4.38 23.06 17.63
CA ARG A 70 4.03 22.36 18.87
C ARG A 70 5.28 21.78 19.50
N GLY A 71 5.40 21.93 20.80
CA GLY A 71 6.52 21.36 21.55
C GLY A 71 6.50 19.82 21.62
N ASN A 72 5.35 19.19 21.44
CA ASN A 72 5.20 17.74 21.50
C ASN A 72 4.00 17.24 20.66
N GLY A 73 4.05 16.00 20.25
CA GLY A 73 2.98 15.34 19.52
C GLY A 73 1.97 14.62 20.42
N ARG A 74 0.97 13.98 19.82
CA ARG A 74 -0.17 13.30 20.47
C ARG A 74 0.24 12.12 21.35
N THR A 75 1.34 11.43 21.02
CA THR A 75 1.83 10.25 21.73
C THR A 75 2.97 10.57 22.69
N SER A 76 3.24 11.84 22.98
CA SER A 76 4.26 12.23 23.95
C SER A 76 3.83 11.89 25.38
N SER A 77 4.78 11.80 26.32
CA SER A 77 4.50 11.55 27.74
C SER A 77 3.73 12.68 28.43
N TYR A 78 3.58 13.83 27.79
CA TYR A 78 2.85 15.00 28.28
C TYR A 78 1.47 15.18 27.66
N ALA A 79 1.10 14.29 26.73
CA ALA A 79 -0.16 14.34 26.04
C ALA A 79 -1.02 13.10 26.34
N MET A 80 -2.32 13.26 26.23
CA MET A 80 -3.30 12.19 26.33
C MET A 80 -4.08 12.11 25.01
N TYR A 81 -4.42 10.91 24.58
CA TYR A 81 -5.34 10.72 23.48
C TYR A 81 -6.41 9.69 23.83
N PHE A 82 -7.61 9.92 23.35
CA PHE A 82 -8.70 8.99 23.49
C PHE A 82 -8.57 7.82 22.50
N GLU A 83 -9.24 6.73 22.78
CA GLU A 83 -9.30 5.56 21.92
C GLU A 83 -9.68 5.91 20.47
N SER A 84 -10.60 6.83 20.27
CA SER A 84 -11.03 7.32 18.96
C SER A 84 -9.94 7.98 18.11
N SER A 85 -8.83 8.40 18.72
CA SER A 85 -7.69 8.94 17.98
C SER A 85 -6.78 7.87 17.39
N ARG A 86 -6.94 6.62 17.81
CA ARG A 86 -6.24 5.48 17.22
C ARG A 86 -6.80 5.17 15.85
N TYR A 87 -6.00 4.57 15.01
CA TYR A 87 -6.48 3.98 13.76
C TYR A 87 -6.21 2.49 13.71
N PHE A 88 -6.93 1.80 12.87
CA PHE A 88 -6.71 0.40 12.58
C PHE A 88 -6.25 0.26 11.14
N GLN A 89 -5.29 -0.62 10.93
CA GLN A 89 -4.86 -1.02 9.60
C GLN A 89 -5.24 -2.47 9.39
N GLU A 90 -5.96 -2.73 8.31
CA GLU A 90 -6.31 -4.08 7.90
C GLU A 90 -5.30 -4.57 6.86
N GLN A 91 -5.00 -5.84 6.91
CA GLN A 91 -4.14 -6.52 5.94
C GLN A 91 -4.89 -7.77 5.47
N ASN A 92 -5.64 -7.61 4.40
CA ASN A 92 -6.41 -8.66 3.79
C ASN A 92 -5.70 -9.10 2.51
N PHE A 93 -5.36 -10.37 2.44
CA PHE A 93 -4.66 -10.96 1.31
C PHE A 93 -5.35 -12.26 0.89
N SER A 94 -5.68 -12.36 -0.39
CA SER A 94 -6.24 -13.58 -0.99
C SER A 94 -5.39 -13.99 -2.18
N SER A 95 -5.12 -15.27 -2.35
CA SER A 95 -4.46 -15.75 -3.56
C SER A 95 -4.99 -17.08 -4.04
N VAL A 96 -4.94 -17.23 -5.37
CA VAL A 96 -5.18 -18.47 -6.10
C VAL A 96 -3.94 -18.73 -6.93
N ALA A 97 -3.35 -19.91 -6.75
CA ALA A 97 -2.23 -20.36 -7.59
C ALA A 97 -2.52 -21.74 -8.14
N THR A 98 -2.31 -21.91 -9.44
CA THR A 98 -2.41 -23.21 -10.10
C THR A 98 -1.13 -23.51 -10.87
N GLU A 99 -0.75 -24.76 -10.89
CA GLU A 99 0.45 -25.25 -11.56
C GLU A 99 0.15 -26.55 -12.27
N LEU A 100 0.40 -26.59 -13.56
CA LEU A 100 0.34 -27.80 -14.39
C LEU A 100 1.76 -28.26 -14.69
N ASN A 101 2.14 -29.39 -14.14
CA ASN A 101 3.40 -30.07 -14.44
C ASN A 101 3.16 -31.14 -15.50
N SER A 102 3.89 -31.06 -16.61
CA SER A 102 3.74 -31.93 -17.77
C SER A 102 5.08 -32.56 -18.16
N ARG A 103 5.03 -33.80 -18.57
CA ARG A 103 6.15 -34.52 -19.21
C ARG A 103 5.79 -34.71 -20.69
N LEU A 104 6.53 -34.03 -21.56
CA LEU A 104 6.27 -33.96 -22.99
C LEU A 104 7.33 -34.72 -23.79
N PHE A 105 7.03 -35.06 -25.04
CA PHE A 105 7.96 -35.69 -25.98
C PHE A 105 8.62 -36.95 -25.40
N ASP A 106 7.81 -37.96 -25.06
CA ASP A 106 8.27 -39.21 -24.41
C ASP A 106 9.06 -38.97 -23.12
N LYS A 107 8.61 -37.97 -22.34
CA LYS A 107 9.19 -37.56 -21.04
C LYS A 107 10.59 -36.92 -21.15
N LYS A 108 10.99 -36.48 -22.35
CA LYS A 108 12.28 -35.81 -22.56
C LYS A 108 12.28 -34.36 -22.14
N VAL A 109 11.09 -33.70 -22.12
CA VAL A 109 10.90 -32.32 -21.72
C VAL A 109 9.96 -32.27 -20.53
N SER A 110 10.38 -31.64 -19.45
CA SER A 110 9.51 -31.26 -18.34
C SER A 110 9.04 -29.84 -18.55
N ASN A 111 7.73 -29.62 -18.47
CA ASN A 111 7.15 -28.30 -18.59
C ASN A 111 6.33 -27.99 -17.34
N THR A 112 6.41 -26.75 -16.88
CA THR A 112 5.64 -26.23 -15.75
C THR A 112 4.96 -24.94 -16.16
N LEU A 113 3.63 -25.01 -16.31
CA LEU A 113 2.79 -23.82 -16.51
C LEU A 113 2.19 -23.41 -15.18
N ARG A 114 2.41 -22.15 -14.78
CA ARG A 114 1.87 -21.56 -13.53
C ARG A 114 1.00 -20.35 -13.85
N PHE A 115 -0.09 -20.25 -13.10
CA PHE A 115 -0.90 -19.04 -13.02
C PHE A 115 -1.07 -18.69 -11.54
N THR A 116 -0.89 -17.42 -11.22
CA THR A 116 -1.16 -16.90 -9.88
C THR A 116 -1.97 -15.61 -10.00
N TYR A 117 -3.03 -15.54 -9.21
CA TYR A 117 -3.75 -14.30 -8.92
C TYR A 117 -3.62 -13.99 -7.44
N SER A 118 -3.34 -12.75 -7.09
CA SER A 118 -3.41 -12.27 -5.72
C SER A 118 -4.13 -10.94 -5.64
N HIS A 119 -4.90 -10.79 -4.58
CA HIS A 119 -5.62 -9.58 -4.21
C HIS A 119 -5.20 -9.17 -2.81
N GLN A 120 -4.73 -7.96 -2.67
CA GLN A 120 -4.36 -7.32 -1.40
C GLN A 120 -5.25 -6.11 -1.18
N ASP A 121 -5.90 -6.05 -0.02
CA ASP A 121 -6.76 -4.93 0.39
C ASP A 121 -6.37 -4.49 1.80
N GLU A 122 -5.87 -3.27 1.91
CA GLU A 122 -5.31 -2.72 3.15
C GLU A 122 -6.00 -1.38 3.50
N PRO A 123 -7.30 -1.39 3.82
CA PRO A 123 -7.97 -0.18 4.26
C PRO A 123 -7.52 0.22 5.67
N ARG A 124 -7.62 1.50 5.95
CA ARG A 124 -7.56 2.02 7.32
C ARG A 124 -8.96 2.33 7.82
N SER A 125 -9.17 2.06 9.10
CA SER A 125 -10.40 2.40 9.81
C SER A 125 -10.08 3.02 11.18
N TYR A 126 -11.09 3.55 11.85
CA TYR A 126 -10.95 4.17 13.17
C TYR A 126 -12.09 3.74 14.09
N ALA A 127 -11.87 3.86 15.40
CA ALA A 127 -12.91 3.60 16.40
C ALA A 127 -13.95 4.74 16.40
N GLY A 128 -15.20 4.38 16.57
CA GLY A 128 -16.33 5.31 16.60
C GLY A 128 -16.82 5.71 15.20
N GLY A 129 -17.71 6.69 15.14
CA GLY A 129 -18.27 7.23 13.91
C GLY A 129 -17.42 8.34 13.31
N ALA A 130 -17.84 8.84 12.14
CA ALA A 130 -17.22 9.99 11.51
C ALA A 130 -17.32 11.22 12.44
N PHE A 131 -16.17 11.80 12.73
CA PHE A 131 -16.01 12.96 13.60
C PHE A 131 -14.71 13.67 13.22
N PRO A 132 -14.59 15.00 13.41
CA PRO A 132 -13.33 15.67 13.18
C PRO A 132 -12.25 15.27 14.21
N THR A 133 -10.99 15.35 13.80
CA THR A 133 -9.87 15.31 14.75
C THR A 133 -9.85 16.59 15.55
N VAL A 134 -9.75 16.48 16.87
CA VAL A 134 -9.65 17.62 17.78
C VAL A 134 -8.39 17.50 18.62
N ASP A 135 -7.55 18.52 18.57
CA ASP A 135 -6.40 18.70 19.44
C ASP A 135 -6.61 19.89 20.37
N ILE A 136 -6.39 19.70 21.66
CA ILE A 136 -6.41 20.73 22.66
C ILE A 136 -4.98 20.93 23.18
N LEU A 137 -4.53 22.17 23.15
CA LEU A 137 -3.18 22.51 23.58
C LEU A 137 -3.13 22.94 25.06
N ARG A 138 -1.95 22.85 25.63
CA ARG A 138 -1.54 23.47 26.90
C ARG A 138 -0.14 24.04 26.68
N ASP A 139 0.01 25.33 26.95
CA ASP A 139 1.29 26.06 26.79
C ASP A 139 1.91 25.86 25.38
N GLY A 140 1.07 25.87 24.33
CA GLY A 140 1.48 25.65 22.95
C GLY A 140 1.86 24.21 22.57
N ALA A 141 1.78 23.26 23.49
CA ALA A 141 2.05 21.85 23.26
C ALA A 141 0.76 21.03 23.22
N ASN A 142 0.77 19.90 22.54
CA ASN A 142 -0.38 18.99 22.51
C ASN A 142 -0.62 18.43 23.93
N TYR A 143 -1.86 18.56 24.41
CA TYR A 143 -2.25 18.10 25.74
C TYR A 143 -3.29 16.99 25.67
N MET A 144 -4.33 17.16 24.83
CA MET A 144 -5.39 16.16 24.69
C MET A 144 -5.82 16.05 23.22
N SER A 145 -6.09 14.84 22.77
CA SER A 145 -6.59 14.56 21.42
C SER A 145 -7.75 13.58 21.45
N PHE A 146 -8.76 13.83 20.63
CA PHE A 146 -9.86 12.90 20.35
C PHE A 146 -10.40 13.09 18.93
N GLY A 147 -11.26 12.16 18.50
CA GLY A 147 -11.65 12.04 17.09
C GLY A 147 -10.60 11.28 16.28
N PRO A 148 -10.97 10.78 15.10
CA PRO A 148 -10.12 9.95 14.26
C PRO A 148 -8.75 10.58 13.97
N ASP A 149 -7.74 9.75 13.81
CA ASP A 149 -6.43 10.18 13.31
C ASP A 149 -6.60 10.94 11.99
N PRO A 150 -5.98 12.12 11.82
CA PRO A 150 -6.23 12.99 10.67
C PRO A 150 -5.74 12.44 9.34
N PHE A 151 -4.97 11.35 9.33
CA PHE A 151 -4.43 10.72 8.13
C PHE A 151 -5.16 9.41 7.75
N THR A 152 -6.24 9.07 8.44
CA THR A 152 -6.93 7.80 8.24
C THR A 152 -8.07 7.88 7.22
N ALA A 153 -8.77 9.01 7.13
CA ALA A 153 -9.87 9.18 6.19
C ALA A 153 -9.40 8.96 4.74
N GLY A 154 -10.08 8.09 4.00
CA GLY A 154 -9.76 7.79 2.61
C GLY A 154 -8.40 7.11 2.38
N ASN A 155 -7.74 6.65 3.44
CA ASN A 155 -6.48 5.93 3.31
C ASN A 155 -6.75 4.46 3.00
N THR A 156 -6.44 4.04 1.79
CA THR A 156 -6.64 2.68 1.29
C THR A 156 -5.52 2.29 0.34
N ARG A 157 -5.26 0.99 0.27
CA ARG A 157 -4.37 0.40 -0.72
C ARG A 157 -4.96 -0.91 -1.19
N VAL A 158 -5.20 -1.00 -2.49
CA VAL A 158 -5.69 -2.21 -3.15
C VAL A 158 -4.73 -2.58 -4.25
N VAL A 159 -4.30 -3.84 -4.29
CA VAL A 159 -3.39 -4.34 -5.33
C VAL A 159 -3.90 -5.67 -5.86
N ASP A 160 -4.11 -5.73 -7.16
CA ASP A 160 -4.39 -6.96 -7.90
C ASP A 160 -3.17 -7.33 -8.73
N THR A 161 -2.72 -8.58 -8.59
CA THR A 161 -1.57 -9.08 -9.35
C THR A 161 -1.91 -10.39 -10.05
N TYR A 162 -1.60 -10.47 -11.32
CA TYR A 162 -1.73 -11.66 -12.17
C TYR A 162 -0.37 -12.02 -12.71
N VAL A 163 0.04 -13.27 -12.55
CA VAL A 163 1.30 -13.79 -13.08
C VAL A 163 1.04 -15.08 -13.83
N VAL A 164 1.53 -15.16 -15.04
CA VAL A 164 1.60 -16.40 -15.83
C VAL A 164 3.06 -16.69 -16.11
N THR A 165 3.49 -17.91 -15.83
CA THR A 165 4.85 -18.39 -16.13
C THR A 165 4.76 -19.73 -16.81
N ASP A 166 5.46 -19.90 -17.93
CA ASP A 166 5.65 -21.17 -18.57
C ASP A 166 7.14 -21.47 -18.71
N GLU A 167 7.56 -22.62 -18.21
CA GLU A 167 8.95 -23.03 -18.13
C GLU A 167 9.11 -24.45 -18.66
N ALA A 168 10.02 -24.64 -19.60
CA ALA A 168 10.41 -25.93 -20.12
C ALA A 168 11.86 -26.26 -19.77
N THR A 169 12.10 -27.48 -19.31
CA THR A 169 13.43 -28.01 -19.00
C THR A 169 13.69 -29.31 -19.73
N TRP A 170 14.89 -29.47 -20.26
CA TRP A 170 15.33 -30.71 -20.90
C TRP A 170 16.84 -30.91 -20.75
N SER A 171 17.27 -32.16 -20.79
CA SER A 171 18.68 -32.53 -20.74
C SER A 171 19.14 -32.97 -22.12
N TRP A 172 20.33 -32.58 -22.51
CA TRP A 172 21.02 -33.03 -23.71
C TRP A 172 22.53 -33.12 -23.44
N ASP A 173 23.06 -34.33 -23.47
CA ASP A 173 24.46 -34.64 -23.13
C ASP A 173 24.81 -34.13 -21.71
N ILE A 174 25.80 -33.28 -21.58
CA ILE A 174 26.23 -32.71 -20.28
C ILE A 174 25.37 -31.48 -19.87
N ASN A 175 24.48 -31.04 -20.72
CA ASN A 175 23.70 -29.80 -20.56
C ASN A 175 22.31 -30.07 -19.98
N ASN A 176 21.83 -29.15 -19.11
CA ASN A 176 20.46 -29.08 -18.66
C ASN A 176 19.91 -27.69 -18.97
N PHE A 177 19.09 -27.60 -20.00
CA PHE A 177 18.51 -26.36 -20.47
C PHE A 177 17.24 -26.02 -19.72
N THR A 178 17.05 -24.72 -19.48
CA THR A 178 15.79 -24.14 -19.02
C THR A 178 15.43 -22.98 -19.94
N LEU A 179 14.22 -22.98 -20.46
CA LEU A 179 13.65 -21.88 -21.22
C LEU A 179 12.33 -21.49 -20.57
N GLY A 180 12.12 -20.21 -20.32
CA GLY A 180 10.89 -19.76 -19.72
C GLY A 180 10.44 -18.38 -20.21
N ILE A 181 9.13 -18.19 -20.15
CA ILE A 181 8.45 -16.92 -20.37
C ILE A 181 7.64 -16.58 -19.14
N GLN A 182 7.52 -15.29 -18.85
CA GLN A 182 6.66 -14.79 -17.80
C GLN A 182 5.94 -13.54 -18.26
N TYR A 183 4.66 -13.45 -17.91
CA TYR A 183 3.90 -12.22 -18.01
C TYR A 183 3.33 -11.88 -16.64
N GLU A 184 3.52 -10.64 -16.23
CA GLU A 184 2.97 -10.09 -15.00
C GLU A 184 2.13 -8.85 -15.33
N TYR A 185 0.96 -8.77 -14.71
CA TYR A 185 0.12 -7.58 -14.68
C TYR A 185 -0.21 -7.26 -13.25
N GLN A 186 0.02 -6.02 -12.84
CA GLN A 186 -0.35 -5.52 -11.53
C GLN A 186 -1.14 -4.23 -11.69
N ASN A 187 -2.24 -4.12 -10.95
CA ASN A 187 -2.99 -2.88 -10.79
C ASN A 187 -2.99 -2.48 -9.32
N ALA A 188 -2.51 -1.29 -9.02
CA ALA A 188 -2.42 -0.75 -7.67
C ALA A 188 -3.21 0.54 -7.55
N ILE A 189 -4.13 0.59 -6.60
CA ILE A 189 -4.89 1.78 -6.21
C ILE A 189 -4.42 2.19 -4.82
N ASN A 190 -3.98 3.43 -4.67
CA ASN A 190 -3.60 4.01 -3.39
C ASN A 190 -4.40 5.29 -3.14
N GLY A 191 -5.15 5.32 -2.05
CA GLY A 191 -5.93 6.46 -1.62
C GLY A 191 -5.32 7.12 -0.40
N PHE A 192 -5.31 8.46 -0.38
CA PHE A 192 -4.85 9.24 0.76
C PHE A 192 -5.54 10.61 0.81
N MET A 193 -6.37 10.82 1.84
CA MET A 193 -7.12 12.06 2.04
C MET A 193 -6.85 12.62 3.42
N GLN A 194 -5.75 13.32 3.57
CA GLN A 194 -5.35 13.94 4.82
C GLN A 194 -6.37 14.98 5.30
N GLY A 195 -6.83 14.87 6.56
CA GLY A 195 -7.78 15.81 7.14
C GLY A 195 -9.20 15.73 6.56
N GLY A 196 -9.58 14.62 5.92
CA GLY A 196 -10.89 14.46 5.28
C GLY A 196 -12.08 14.54 6.23
N ASN A 197 -11.89 14.21 7.52
CA ASN A 197 -12.93 14.35 8.55
C ASN A 197 -12.98 15.75 9.19
N GLY A 198 -12.09 16.66 8.79
CA GLY A 198 -11.89 17.94 9.46
C GLY A 198 -10.94 17.85 10.64
N TYR A 199 -10.33 18.98 10.96
CA TYR A 199 -9.31 19.09 12.01
C TYR A 199 -9.45 20.42 12.73
N TYR A 200 -9.58 20.34 14.06
CA TYR A 200 -9.71 21.50 14.95
C TYR A 200 -8.57 21.52 15.95
N VAL A 201 -8.09 22.71 16.24
CA VAL A 201 -7.09 22.96 17.30
C VAL A 201 -7.60 24.06 18.21
N PHE A 202 -7.64 23.78 19.53
CA PHE A 202 -7.97 24.75 20.54
C PHE A 202 -6.71 25.10 21.37
N ALA A 203 -6.51 26.39 21.64
CA ALA A 203 -5.32 26.86 22.37
C ALA A 203 -5.30 26.40 23.82
N SER A 204 -6.47 26.14 24.43
CA SER A 204 -6.60 25.65 25.78
C SER A 204 -7.86 24.80 25.98
N MET A 205 -7.88 24.05 27.08
CA MET A 205 -9.09 23.34 27.54
C MET A 205 -10.23 24.31 27.86
N ALA A 206 -9.91 25.48 28.41
CA ALA A 206 -10.92 26.50 28.70
C ALA A 206 -11.61 27.00 27.41
N ASP A 207 -10.84 27.24 26.36
CA ASP A 207 -11.41 27.66 25.08
C ASP A 207 -12.34 26.57 24.51
N PHE A 208 -11.92 25.32 24.59
CA PHE A 208 -12.76 24.21 24.14
C PHE A 208 -14.07 24.12 24.93
N MET A 209 -14.00 24.14 26.26
CA MET A 209 -15.16 24.02 27.14
C MET A 209 -16.15 25.19 27.01
N ASN A 210 -15.65 26.40 26.74
CA ASN A 210 -16.46 27.58 26.56
C ASN A 210 -17.00 27.76 25.13
N GLY A 211 -16.74 26.82 24.22
CA GLY A 211 -17.16 26.94 22.84
C GLY A 211 -16.49 28.08 22.09
N ALA A 212 -15.28 28.46 22.49
CA ALA A 212 -14.52 29.50 21.82
C ALA A 212 -14.16 29.12 20.39
N LYS A 213 -13.84 30.10 19.57
CA LYS A 213 -13.33 29.86 18.22
C LYS A 213 -12.02 29.07 18.28
N PRO A 214 -11.87 27.97 17.50
CA PRO A 214 -10.62 27.25 17.45
C PRO A 214 -9.48 28.12 16.94
N SER A 215 -8.28 27.90 17.46
CA SER A 215 -7.06 28.58 17.00
C SER A 215 -6.64 28.15 15.60
N ALA A 216 -7.04 26.96 15.17
CA ALA A 216 -6.89 26.49 13.79
C ALA A 216 -8.02 25.53 13.40
N PHE A 217 -8.43 25.60 12.15
CA PHE A 217 -9.36 24.68 11.52
C PHE A 217 -8.91 24.38 10.10
N GLY A 218 -9.10 23.16 9.69
CA GLY A 218 -8.89 22.75 8.30
C GLY A 218 -9.68 21.51 7.94
N ILE A 219 -10.02 21.41 6.69
CA ILE A 219 -10.70 20.28 6.11
C ILE A 219 -10.25 20.10 4.66
N THR A 220 -10.02 18.87 4.29
CA THR A 220 -9.84 18.47 2.89
C THR A 220 -11.14 17.86 2.39
N HIS A 221 -11.62 18.28 1.25
CA HIS A 221 -12.82 17.72 0.64
C HIS A 221 -12.55 17.34 -0.81
N SER A 222 -13.29 16.35 -1.29
CA SER A 222 -13.29 15.95 -2.70
C SER A 222 -14.34 16.73 -3.48
N ASN A 223 -13.99 17.12 -4.69
CA ASN A 223 -14.97 17.65 -5.66
C ASN A 223 -15.74 16.51 -6.35
N SER A 224 -15.25 15.26 -6.25
CA SER A 224 -15.89 14.06 -6.74
C SER A 224 -16.51 13.28 -5.56
N ALA A 225 -17.73 12.75 -5.77
CA ALA A 225 -18.43 11.99 -4.73
C ALA A 225 -17.76 10.65 -4.41
N ASP A 226 -17.00 10.09 -5.35
CA ASP A 226 -16.28 8.81 -5.23
C ASP A 226 -14.88 8.93 -4.63
N LEU A 227 -14.46 10.14 -4.26
CA LEU A 227 -13.12 10.47 -3.76
C LEU A 227 -11.98 10.16 -4.76
N SER A 228 -12.29 10.04 -6.06
CA SER A 228 -11.30 9.63 -7.09
C SER A 228 -10.09 10.55 -7.15
N GLN A 229 -10.26 11.86 -6.91
CA GLN A 229 -9.14 12.80 -6.90
C GLN A 229 -8.10 12.58 -5.79
N PHE A 230 -8.41 11.75 -4.77
CA PHE A 230 -7.48 11.34 -3.71
C PHE A 230 -6.95 9.91 -3.90
N LYS A 231 -7.29 9.28 -5.03
CA LYS A 231 -6.81 7.96 -5.40
C LYS A 231 -5.83 8.10 -6.56
N SER A 232 -4.73 7.41 -6.43
CA SER A 232 -3.76 7.20 -7.49
C SER A 232 -3.86 5.76 -7.96
N GLU A 233 -3.95 5.56 -9.26
CA GLU A 233 -3.99 4.23 -9.87
C GLU A 233 -2.77 4.06 -10.76
N LEU A 234 -2.09 2.93 -10.58
CA LEU A 234 -0.92 2.55 -11.37
C LEU A 234 -1.09 1.12 -11.87
N ALA A 235 -1.12 0.95 -13.19
CA ALA A 235 -0.99 -0.35 -13.81
C ALA A 235 0.46 -0.58 -14.25
N PHE A 236 0.95 -1.78 -13.97
CA PHE A 236 2.28 -2.26 -14.36
C PHE A 236 2.13 -3.54 -15.15
N GLN A 237 2.88 -3.68 -16.23
CA GLN A 237 2.98 -4.90 -17.03
C GLN A 237 4.44 -5.23 -17.24
N GLN A 238 4.77 -6.50 -17.18
CA GLN A 238 6.12 -6.96 -17.50
C GLN A 238 6.05 -8.27 -18.28
N PHE A 239 6.72 -8.27 -19.41
CA PHE A 239 7.01 -9.49 -20.16
C PHE A 239 8.47 -9.86 -19.94
N SER A 240 8.73 -11.15 -19.66
CA SER A 240 10.09 -11.67 -19.46
C SER A 240 10.30 -12.93 -20.29
N LEU A 241 11.48 -13.04 -20.85
CA LEU A 241 11.99 -14.25 -21.53
C LEU A 241 13.34 -14.59 -20.92
N TYR A 242 13.54 -15.83 -20.53
CA TYR A 242 14.81 -16.27 -19.96
C TYR A 242 15.24 -17.64 -20.50
N TRP A 243 16.54 -17.80 -20.60
CA TRP A 243 17.19 -19.04 -20.97
C TRP A 243 18.39 -19.27 -20.06
N GLN A 244 18.56 -20.53 -19.65
CA GLN A 244 19.67 -20.97 -18.80
C GLN A 244 20.18 -22.31 -19.29
N ASP A 245 21.48 -22.51 -19.21
CA ASP A 245 22.14 -23.79 -19.39
C ASP A 245 22.97 -24.10 -18.13
N GLN A 246 22.75 -25.29 -17.60
CA GLN A 246 23.56 -25.88 -16.55
C GLN A 246 24.42 -26.99 -17.14
N ILE A 247 25.72 -26.77 -17.24
CA ILE A 247 26.71 -27.61 -17.89
C ILE A 247 27.41 -28.44 -16.81
N ASN A 248 27.28 -29.77 -16.85
CA ASN A 248 27.96 -30.68 -15.94
C ASN A 248 29.30 -31.11 -16.56
N ILE A 249 30.33 -30.28 -16.35
CA ILE A 249 31.67 -30.45 -17.00
C ILE A 249 32.41 -31.65 -16.44
N SER A 250 32.23 -31.93 -15.14
CA SER A 250 32.74 -33.14 -14.48
C SER A 250 31.89 -33.44 -13.23
N ASP A 251 32.15 -34.56 -12.57
CA ASP A 251 31.47 -34.93 -11.33
C ASP A 251 31.58 -33.86 -10.21
N ASN A 252 32.66 -33.08 -10.24
CA ASN A 252 32.98 -32.09 -9.21
C ASN A 252 32.83 -30.65 -9.71
N PHE A 253 32.53 -30.41 -10.99
CA PHE A 253 32.46 -29.09 -11.55
C PHE A 253 31.23 -28.88 -12.44
N ARG A 254 30.41 -27.94 -12.04
CA ARG A 254 29.19 -27.55 -12.76
C ARG A 254 29.22 -26.04 -13.01
N LEU A 255 28.92 -25.63 -14.23
CA LEU A 255 28.79 -24.25 -14.65
C LEU A 255 27.32 -23.97 -14.97
N THR A 256 26.78 -22.86 -14.49
CA THR A 256 25.45 -22.36 -14.87
C THR A 256 25.59 -21.00 -15.50
N ALA A 257 25.05 -20.83 -16.69
CA ALA A 257 25.00 -19.53 -17.40
C ALA A 257 23.57 -19.31 -17.94
N GLY A 258 23.15 -18.06 -17.97
CA GLY A 258 21.82 -17.74 -18.46
C GLY A 258 21.69 -16.25 -18.80
N LEU A 259 20.62 -15.97 -19.54
CA LEU A 259 20.21 -14.62 -19.93
C LEU A 259 18.74 -14.46 -19.62
N ARG A 260 18.36 -13.25 -19.16
CA ARG A 260 16.98 -12.85 -18.98
C ARG A 260 16.77 -11.49 -19.64
N PHE A 261 15.73 -11.40 -20.43
CA PHE A 261 15.23 -10.17 -21.03
C PHE A 261 13.93 -9.78 -20.36
N GLU A 262 13.76 -8.51 -20.02
CA GLU A 262 12.57 -7.96 -19.39
C GLU A 262 12.11 -6.70 -20.11
N LEU A 263 10.79 -6.60 -20.32
CA LEU A 263 10.14 -5.46 -20.96
C LEU A 263 9.03 -4.94 -20.05
N PRO A 264 9.32 -3.99 -19.15
CA PRO A 264 8.31 -3.35 -18.34
C PRO A 264 7.50 -2.32 -19.14
N LYS A 265 6.22 -2.17 -18.82
CA LYS A 265 5.31 -1.15 -19.34
C LYS A 265 4.42 -0.62 -18.24
N TYR A 266 4.02 0.64 -18.36
CA TYR A 266 3.13 1.33 -17.44
C TYR A 266 1.91 1.89 -18.19
N PRO A 267 0.90 1.06 -18.53
CA PRO A 267 -0.19 1.45 -19.41
C PRO A 267 -1.13 2.50 -18.84
N SER A 268 -1.14 2.71 -17.51
CA SER A 268 -1.98 3.73 -16.88
C SER A 268 -1.31 5.09 -16.75
N ILE A 269 -0.03 5.20 -17.11
CA ILE A 269 0.65 6.49 -17.14
C ILE A 269 0.34 7.13 -18.49
N GLU A 270 -0.60 8.09 -18.47
CA GLU A 270 -0.71 9.02 -19.58
C GLU A 270 0.61 9.79 -19.65
N GLU A 271 1.19 9.86 -20.85
CA GLU A 271 2.29 10.78 -21.10
C GLU A 271 1.75 12.18 -20.75
N THR A 272 2.13 12.68 -19.57
CA THR A 272 1.80 14.04 -19.19
C THR A 272 2.47 14.93 -20.21
N ASN A 273 1.67 15.52 -21.11
CA ASN A 273 2.16 16.52 -22.03
C ASN A 273 2.91 17.55 -21.22
N TYR A 274 4.18 17.69 -21.53
CA TYR A 274 5.07 18.63 -20.89
C TYR A 274 4.41 20.02 -20.89
N ASN A 275 4.11 20.54 -19.71
CA ASN A 275 3.47 21.84 -19.61
C ASN A 275 4.51 22.92 -19.90
N GLU A 276 4.53 23.41 -21.14
CA GLU A 276 5.41 24.47 -21.57
C GLU A 276 5.34 25.74 -20.70
N ALA A 277 4.17 26.00 -20.12
CA ALA A 277 4.01 27.13 -19.21
C ALA A 277 4.77 26.90 -17.89
N PHE A 278 4.81 25.67 -17.39
CA PHE A 278 5.61 25.30 -16.21
C PHE A 278 7.12 25.37 -16.50
N ALA A 279 7.53 24.93 -17.68
CA ALA A 279 8.94 25.02 -18.11
C ALA A 279 9.47 26.43 -18.23
N LYS A 280 8.59 27.39 -18.53
CA LYS A 280 8.93 28.81 -18.62
C LYS A 280 8.95 29.52 -17.27
N LEU A 281 8.55 28.84 -16.17
CA LEU A 281 8.63 29.41 -14.84
C LEU A 281 10.11 29.44 -14.39
N ASN A 282 10.56 30.62 -14.05
CA ASN A 282 11.92 30.84 -13.55
C ASN A 282 11.89 30.87 -12.01
N PHE A 283 12.36 29.80 -11.37
CA PHE A 283 12.48 29.71 -9.92
C PHE A 283 13.93 30.04 -9.52
N GLY A 284 14.14 31.27 -9.02
CA GLY A 284 15.43 31.65 -8.46
C GLY A 284 16.58 31.72 -9.48
N GLY A 285 16.29 32.01 -10.75
CA GLY A 285 17.32 32.13 -11.80
C GLY A 285 17.65 30.84 -12.54
N THR A 286 16.98 29.73 -12.20
CA THR A 286 17.15 28.46 -12.91
C THR A 286 15.91 28.17 -13.76
N SER A 287 16.08 28.04 -15.07
CA SER A 287 15.04 27.52 -15.97
C SER A 287 15.15 26.00 -16.03
N TYR A 288 14.06 25.29 -15.85
CA TYR A 288 13.96 23.86 -16.02
C TYR A 288 13.42 23.60 -17.45
N SER A 289 14.31 23.21 -18.34
CA SER A 289 13.96 22.80 -19.72
C SER A 289 13.99 21.26 -19.83
#